data_4044c7bf62d46bbcd2ab4a9ee7420b73
#
_entry.id   4044c7bf62d46bbcd2ab4a9ee7420b73
#
_cell.length_a   1.000
_cell.length_b   1.000
_cell.length_c   1.000
_cell.angle_alpha   90.00
_cell.angle_beta   90.00
_cell.angle_gamma   90.00
#
_symmetry.space_group_name_H-M   'P 1'
#
loop_
_entity.id
_entity.type
_entity.pdbx_description
1 polymer ?
#
loop_
_entity_poly.entity_id
_entity_poly.type
_entity_poly.pdbx_seq_one_letter_code
_entity_poly.pdbx_strand_id
1 'polypeptide(L)'
;NPVGQETVEWGVIGDEDPEFTNGSYAFAQKYEHDLDAWRALPTEMQEKFIGRRKFSDIELEDDEKDPAAHNVVAQDNRDDEEHKIVRMNVPFAQPGQGVRGTYFIGYARYWDVTKTMLTNMFTQNDKLLDYSKPITGMLFFIPSLDTLDAIAEGEL
;
A
#
# COMPACT_ATOMS: atom_id res chain seq x y z
N ASN A 1 8.02 1.72 7.44
CA ASN A 1 7.68 3.06 6.95
C ASN A 1 8.90 3.98 7.06
N PRO A 2 9.09 4.88 6.10
CA PRO A 2 10.15 5.88 6.13
C PRO A 2 9.99 6.82 7.32
N VAL A 3 11.07 7.46 7.70
CA VAL A 3 11.11 8.45 8.78
C VAL A 3 11.72 9.76 8.25
N GLY A 4 11.17 10.88 8.68
CA GLY A 4 11.73 12.20 8.37
C GLY A 4 11.65 12.54 6.88
N GLN A 5 12.79 12.83 6.27
CA GLN A 5 12.88 13.35 4.90
C GLN A 5 12.33 12.38 3.84
N GLU A 6 12.53 11.07 3.99
CA GLU A 6 11.98 10.07 3.07
C GLU A 6 10.44 10.06 3.04
N THR A 7 9.80 10.36 4.17
CA THR A 7 8.32 10.47 4.24
C THR A 7 7.84 11.62 3.36
N VAL A 8 8.54 12.75 3.37
CA VAL A 8 8.21 13.91 2.53
C VAL A 8 8.47 13.59 1.07
N GLU A 9 9.62 12.98 0.77
CA GLU A 9 10.02 12.64 -0.60
C GLU A 9 9.02 11.71 -1.29
N TRP A 10 8.49 10.71 -0.56
CA TRP A 10 7.61 9.70 -1.16
C TRP A 10 6.11 10.03 -1.04
N GLY A 11 5.73 10.83 -0.06
CA GLY A 11 4.33 11.05 0.28
C GLY A 11 3.81 12.45 0.01
N VAL A 12 4.66 13.44 -0.26
CA VAL A 12 4.25 14.85 -0.37
C VAL A 12 4.56 15.40 -1.76
N ILE A 13 3.57 16.02 -2.39
CA ILE A 13 3.70 16.71 -3.68
C ILE A 13 4.67 17.88 -3.52
N GLY A 14 5.63 17.97 -4.43
CA GLY A 14 6.62 19.04 -4.48
C GLY A 14 6.35 20.07 -5.56
N ASP A 15 7.42 20.66 -6.08
CA ASP A 15 7.37 21.72 -7.10
C ASP A 15 6.95 21.23 -8.48
N GLU A 16 6.85 19.92 -8.69
CA GLU A 16 6.37 19.32 -9.94
C GLU A 16 4.89 19.64 -10.22
N ASP A 17 4.13 19.93 -9.17
CA ASP A 17 2.74 20.36 -9.29
C ASP A 17 2.49 21.56 -8.36
N PRO A 18 2.82 22.78 -8.82
CA PRO A 18 2.84 23.98 -7.98
C PRO A 18 1.50 24.33 -7.36
N GLU A 19 0.39 23.97 -8.01
CA GLU A 19 -0.97 24.21 -7.50
C GLU A 19 -1.30 23.33 -6.29
N PHE A 20 -0.69 22.13 -6.20
CA PHE A 20 -0.95 21.14 -5.16
C PHE A 20 0.25 20.86 -4.25
N THR A 21 1.27 21.70 -4.32
CA THR A 21 2.48 21.60 -3.48
C THR A 21 2.12 21.42 -2.00
N ASN A 22 2.84 20.56 -1.30
CA ASN A 22 2.60 20.15 0.09
C ASN A 22 1.31 19.34 0.32
N GLY A 23 0.55 19.04 -0.73
CA GLY A 23 -0.54 18.06 -0.69
C GLY A 23 -0.04 16.62 -0.84
N SER A 24 -0.97 15.68 -0.96
CA SER A 24 -0.66 14.26 -1.17
C SER A 24 -1.82 13.56 -1.88
N TYR A 25 -1.52 12.46 -2.57
CA TYR A 25 -2.55 11.52 -3.00
C TYR A 25 -2.67 10.41 -1.96
N ALA A 26 -3.89 10.17 -1.47
CA ALA A 26 -4.15 9.08 -0.54
C ALA A 26 -5.07 8.03 -1.18
N PHE A 27 -4.70 6.76 -1.04
CA PHE A 27 -5.53 5.64 -1.46
C PHE A 27 -5.88 4.80 -0.24
N ALA A 28 -7.18 4.56 -0.02
CA ALA A 28 -7.68 3.73 1.06
C ALA A 28 -8.40 2.50 0.50
N GLN A 29 -8.07 1.33 1.04
CA GLN A 29 -8.67 0.06 0.61
C GLN A 29 -8.94 -0.84 1.79
N LYS A 30 -10.17 -1.37 1.86
CA LYS A 30 -10.56 -2.39 2.83
C LYS A 30 -10.32 -3.77 2.24
N TYR A 31 -9.62 -4.61 2.99
CA TYR A 31 -9.45 -6.04 2.69
C TYR A 31 -10.14 -6.91 3.73
N GLU A 32 -10.79 -7.97 3.29
CA GLU A 32 -11.27 -9.04 4.14
C GLU A 32 -10.40 -10.29 3.94
N HIS A 33 -9.99 -10.91 5.06
CA HIS A 33 -9.05 -12.03 5.04
C HIS A 33 -9.72 -13.35 5.33
N ASP A 34 -9.46 -14.37 4.50
CA ASP A 34 -9.71 -15.77 4.82
C ASP A 34 -8.57 -16.28 5.72
N LEU A 35 -8.69 -15.96 7.02
CA LEU A 35 -7.67 -16.35 7.99
C LEU A 35 -7.66 -17.85 8.26
N ASP A 36 -8.74 -18.56 8.01
CA ASP A 36 -8.79 -20.02 8.23
C ASP A 36 -8.00 -20.72 7.12
N ALA A 37 -8.21 -20.36 5.86
CA ALA A 37 -7.39 -20.82 4.74
C ALA A 37 -5.92 -20.41 4.90
N TRP A 38 -5.65 -19.14 5.29
CA TRP A 38 -4.28 -18.67 5.52
C TRP A 38 -3.56 -19.44 6.62
N ARG A 39 -4.22 -19.72 7.74
CA ARG A 39 -3.63 -20.48 8.87
C ARG A 39 -3.41 -21.95 8.56
N ALA A 40 -4.15 -22.51 7.61
CA ALA A 40 -3.96 -23.89 7.15
C ALA A 40 -2.67 -24.06 6.33
N LEU A 41 -2.09 -22.98 5.83
CA LEU A 41 -0.81 -23.02 5.12
C LEU A 41 0.36 -23.27 6.08
N PRO A 42 1.35 -24.09 5.67
CA PRO A 42 2.63 -24.17 6.35
C PRO A 42 3.31 -22.80 6.44
N THR A 43 4.09 -22.56 7.51
CA THR A 43 4.78 -21.27 7.70
C THR A 43 5.66 -20.89 6.51
N GLU A 44 6.37 -21.85 5.93
CA GLU A 44 7.24 -21.63 4.77
C GLU A 44 6.46 -21.12 3.55
N MET A 45 5.20 -21.57 3.37
CA MET A 45 4.35 -21.08 2.28
C MET A 45 3.85 -19.68 2.57
N GLN A 46 3.48 -19.38 3.82
CA GLN A 46 3.10 -18.02 4.21
C GLN A 46 4.25 -17.03 3.98
N GLU A 47 5.47 -17.41 4.37
CA GLU A 47 6.68 -16.62 4.16
C GLU A 47 6.95 -16.37 2.68
N LYS A 48 6.86 -17.42 1.84
CA LYS A 48 7.05 -17.32 0.39
C LYS A 48 6.03 -16.39 -0.28
N PHE A 49 4.76 -16.45 0.14
CA PHE A 49 3.70 -15.62 -0.45
C PHE A 49 3.78 -14.16 -0.03
N ILE A 50 4.31 -13.89 1.17
CA ILE A 50 4.59 -12.51 1.63
C ILE A 50 5.94 -12.02 1.10
N GLY A 51 6.92 -12.91 0.98
CA GLY A 51 8.31 -12.61 0.64
C GLY A 51 9.18 -12.24 1.85
N ARG A 52 8.73 -12.58 3.08
CA ARG A 52 9.41 -12.22 4.33
C ARG A 52 9.29 -13.34 5.36
N ARG A 53 10.30 -13.46 6.23
CA ARG A 53 10.26 -14.37 7.40
C ARG A 53 9.22 -13.90 8.40
N LYS A 54 8.38 -14.83 8.88
CA LYS A 54 7.22 -14.53 9.73
C LYS A 54 7.57 -13.91 11.09
N PHE A 55 8.65 -14.35 11.70
CA PHE A 55 9.00 -13.94 13.06
C PHE A 55 10.09 -12.86 13.12
N SER A 56 11.01 -12.86 12.20
CA SER A 56 12.11 -11.88 12.16
C SER A 56 11.80 -10.67 11.27
N ASP A 57 10.77 -10.77 10.42
CA ASP A 57 10.42 -9.78 9.40
C ASP A 57 11.58 -9.46 8.42
N ILE A 58 12.55 -10.37 8.33
CA ILE A 58 13.64 -10.27 7.37
C ILE A 58 13.10 -10.70 6.00
N GLU A 59 13.43 -9.93 4.99
CA GLU A 59 13.10 -10.25 3.60
C GLU A 59 13.79 -11.53 3.17
N LEU A 60 13.08 -12.39 2.40
CA LEU A 60 13.65 -13.60 1.82
C LEU A 60 14.66 -13.24 0.74
N GLU A 61 15.65 -14.11 0.53
CA GLU A 61 16.55 -14.02 -0.62
C GLU A 61 15.76 -14.21 -1.93
N ASP A 62 16.23 -13.64 -3.04
CA ASP A 62 15.47 -13.63 -4.29
C ASP A 62 15.20 -15.03 -4.87
N ASP A 63 16.07 -15.99 -4.59
CA ASP A 63 15.91 -17.41 -4.98
C ASP A 63 14.93 -18.18 -4.09
N GLU A 64 14.60 -17.67 -2.90
CA GLU A 64 13.61 -18.24 -1.97
C GLU A 64 12.20 -17.70 -2.18
N LYS A 65 12.07 -16.49 -2.75
CA LYS A 65 10.77 -15.82 -2.96
C LYS A 65 9.95 -16.53 -4.04
N ASP A 66 8.62 -16.55 -3.88
CA ASP A 66 7.73 -16.83 -4.99
C ASP A 66 7.73 -15.63 -5.95
N PRO A 67 7.83 -15.82 -7.28
CA PRO A 67 7.74 -14.72 -8.23
C PRO A 67 6.44 -13.90 -8.12
N ALA A 68 5.38 -14.50 -7.58
CA ALA A 68 4.09 -13.85 -7.29
C ALA A 68 3.95 -13.46 -5.80
N ALA A 69 5.05 -13.40 -5.04
CA ALA A 69 5.03 -12.94 -3.65
C ALA A 69 4.57 -11.47 -3.58
N HIS A 70 3.83 -11.13 -2.54
CA HIS A 70 3.28 -9.79 -2.36
C HIS A 70 4.35 -8.69 -2.43
N ASN A 71 5.49 -8.89 -1.75
CA ASN A 71 6.56 -7.88 -1.76
C ASN A 71 7.35 -7.81 -3.09
N VAL A 72 7.18 -8.78 -3.99
CA VAL A 72 7.75 -8.74 -5.35
C VAL A 72 6.83 -7.99 -6.29
N VAL A 73 5.53 -8.35 -6.30
CA VAL A 73 4.57 -7.79 -7.27
C VAL A 73 3.99 -6.44 -6.85
N ALA A 74 3.88 -6.17 -5.53
CA ALA A 74 3.36 -4.89 -5.02
C ALA A 74 4.43 -3.79 -4.99
N GLN A 75 5.20 -3.67 -6.07
CA GLN A 75 6.28 -2.70 -6.26
C GLN A 75 6.07 -1.90 -7.55
N ASP A 76 6.73 -0.75 -7.61
CA ASP A 76 6.89 0.05 -8.81
C ASP A 76 8.39 0.29 -9.06
N ASN A 77 8.96 -0.51 -9.95
CA ASN A 77 10.39 -0.49 -10.31
C ASN A 77 10.55 -0.01 -11.76
N ARG A 78 9.78 0.98 -12.17
CA ARG A 78 9.90 1.57 -13.51
C ARG A 78 11.24 2.29 -13.65
N ASP A 79 11.80 2.25 -14.84
CA ASP A 79 13.03 2.99 -15.21
C ASP A 79 14.26 2.60 -14.36
N ASP A 80 14.31 1.33 -13.87
CA ASP A 80 15.35 0.81 -12.98
C ASP A 80 15.46 1.56 -11.63
N GLU A 81 14.42 2.30 -11.24
CA GLU A 81 14.30 2.99 -9.96
C GLU A 81 13.13 2.43 -9.16
N GLU A 82 13.33 2.24 -7.85
CA GLU A 82 12.27 1.85 -6.93
C GLU A 82 11.46 3.08 -6.51
N HIS A 83 10.21 3.15 -6.96
CA HIS A 83 9.27 4.18 -6.53
C HIS A 83 8.51 3.71 -5.30
N LYS A 84 8.41 4.58 -4.29
CA LYS A 84 7.85 4.23 -2.98
C LYS A 84 6.65 5.08 -2.61
N ILE A 85 5.88 4.58 -1.64
CA ILE A 85 4.79 5.28 -1.00
C ILE A 85 4.91 5.16 0.52
N VAL A 86 4.32 6.09 1.25
CA VAL A 86 4.14 5.96 2.71
C VAL A 86 2.86 5.19 2.97
N ARG A 87 2.93 4.05 3.66
CA ARG A 87 1.78 3.16 3.84
C ARG A 87 1.61 2.66 5.26
N MET A 88 0.36 2.40 5.62
CA MET A 88 -0.01 1.78 6.88
C MET A 88 -1.14 0.76 6.67
N ASN A 89 -1.09 -0.31 7.42
CA ASN A 89 -2.16 -1.29 7.52
C ASN A 89 -2.76 -1.27 8.92
N VAL A 90 -4.06 -1.08 9.02
CA VAL A 90 -4.79 -1.07 10.30
C VAL A 90 -5.71 -2.29 10.35
N PRO A 91 -5.44 -3.28 11.20
CA PRO A 91 -6.29 -4.45 11.31
C PRO A 91 -7.65 -4.09 11.93
N PHE A 92 -8.70 -4.76 11.47
CA PHE A 92 -10.02 -4.69 12.06
C PHE A 92 -10.65 -6.08 12.20
N ALA A 93 -11.63 -6.19 13.10
CA ALA A 93 -12.43 -7.40 13.26
C ALA A 93 -13.87 -7.05 13.61
N GLN A 94 -14.80 -7.87 13.12
CA GLN A 94 -16.23 -7.88 13.49
C GLN A 94 -16.57 -9.28 14.03
N PRO A 95 -16.31 -9.58 15.31
CA PRO A 95 -16.39 -10.93 15.85
C PRO A 95 -17.75 -11.58 15.68
N GLY A 96 -18.84 -10.81 15.82
CA GLY A 96 -20.22 -11.30 15.66
C GLY A 96 -20.58 -11.72 14.23
N GLN A 97 -19.79 -11.32 13.23
CA GLN A 97 -19.98 -11.65 11.81
C GLN A 97 -18.88 -12.56 11.26
N GLY A 98 -17.88 -12.89 12.08
CA GLY A 98 -16.72 -13.67 11.64
C GLY A 98 -15.79 -12.92 10.67
N VAL A 99 -16.01 -11.62 10.44
CA VAL A 99 -15.24 -10.82 9.50
C VAL A 99 -13.96 -10.32 10.16
N ARG A 100 -12.84 -10.48 9.46
CA ARG A 100 -11.51 -9.97 9.86
C ARG A 100 -10.80 -9.43 8.63
N GLY A 101 -10.04 -8.38 8.81
CA GLY A 101 -9.39 -7.76 7.68
C GLY A 101 -8.43 -6.66 8.05
N THR A 102 -8.07 -5.89 7.05
CA THR A 102 -7.14 -4.76 7.16
C THR A 102 -7.66 -3.59 6.33
N TYR A 103 -7.58 -2.40 6.89
CA TYR A 103 -7.61 -1.17 6.12
C TYR A 103 -6.18 -0.80 5.73
N PHE A 104 -5.94 -0.77 4.44
CA PHE A 104 -4.74 -0.21 3.84
C PHE A 104 -4.96 1.27 3.59
N ILE A 105 -3.98 2.11 3.96
CA ILE A 105 -3.90 3.51 3.56
C ILE A 105 -2.49 3.74 3.03
N GLY A 106 -2.39 4.26 1.80
CA GLY A 106 -1.14 4.67 1.17
C GLY A 106 -1.18 6.15 0.83
N TYR A 107 -0.10 6.88 1.13
CA TYR A 107 0.11 8.26 0.72
C TYR A 107 1.23 8.31 -0.29
N ALA A 108 1.02 8.99 -1.38
CA ALA A 108 1.97 9.07 -2.49
C ALA A 108 2.12 10.51 -3.00
N ARG A 109 3.36 10.87 -3.31
CA ARG A 109 3.68 12.10 -4.04
C ARG A 109 3.12 12.06 -5.46
N TYR A 110 3.22 10.89 -6.11
CA TYR A 110 2.70 10.64 -7.45
C TYR A 110 1.64 9.55 -7.40
N TRP A 111 0.42 9.85 -7.85
CA TRP A 111 -0.67 8.86 -7.87
C TRP A 111 -0.34 7.63 -8.72
N ASP A 112 0.37 7.80 -9.81
CA ASP A 112 0.69 6.71 -10.74
C ASP A 112 1.59 5.63 -10.10
N VAL A 113 2.37 5.94 -9.07
CA VAL A 113 3.12 4.95 -8.27
C VAL A 113 2.16 4.00 -7.59
N THR A 114 1.19 4.50 -6.83
CA THR A 114 0.16 3.66 -6.19
C THR A 114 -0.65 2.89 -7.22
N LYS A 115 -1.03 3.52 -8.33
CA LYS A 115 -1.77 2.89 -9.42
C LYS A 115 -0.98 1.73 -10.04
N THR A 116 0.32 1.90 -10.27
CA THR A 116 1.20 0.86 -10.81
C THR A 116 1.31 -0.32 -9.84
N MET A 117 1.57 -0.06 -8.55
CA MET A 117 1.61 -1.10 -7.52
C MET A 117 0.31 -1.92 -7.48
N LEU A 118 -0.84 -1.26 -7.46
CA LEU A 118 -2.15 -1.93 -7.49
C LEU A 118 -2.36 -2.73 -8.78
N THR A 119 -2.02 -2.14 -9.94
CA THR A 119 -2.14 -2.83 -11.23
C THR A 119 -1.30 -4.11 -11.22
N ASN A 120 -0.07 -4.05 -10.74
CA ASN A 120 0.82 -5.21 -10.65
C ASN A 120 0.20 -6.30 -9.75
N MET A 121 -0.31 -5.96 -8.57
CA MET A 121 -0.95 -6.91 -7.67
C MET A 121 -2.09 -7.67 -8.35
N PHE A 122 -2.95 -6.97 -9.09
CA PHE A 122 -4.12 -7.59 -9.73
C PHE A 122 -3.81 -8.29 -11.06
N THR A 123 -2.75 -7.91 -11.77
CA THR A 123 -2.41 -8.48 -13.08
C THR A 123 -1.34 -9.56 -13.01
N GLN A 124 -0.49 -9.57 -11.98
CA GLN A 124 0.60 -10.52 -11.82
C GLN A 124 0.30 -11.63 -10.81
N ASN A 125 -0.98 -11.82 -10.45
CA ASN A 125 -1.46 -12.88 -9.56
C ASN A 125 -0.78 -12.87 -8.19
N ASP A 126 -0.73 -11.71 -7.52
CA ASP A 126 -0.25 -11.59 -6.14
C ASP A 126 -0.86 -12.69 -5.25
N LYS A 127 -0.02 -13.55 -4.69
CA LYS A 127 -0.45 -14.70 -3.88
C LYS A 127 -1.20 -14.32 -2.61
N LEU A 128 -0.98 -13.12 -2.10
CA LEU A 128 -1.73 -12.63 -0.94
C LEU A 128 -3.22 -12.44 -1.26
N LEU A 129 -3.57 -12.10 -2.51
CA LEU A 129 -4.95 -11.88 -2.93
C LEU A 129 -5.80 -13.16 -2.94
N ASP A 130 -5.18 -14.35 -2.97
CA ASP A 130 -5.89 -15.62 -2.80
C ASP A 130 -6.53 -15.74 -1.40
N TYR A 131 -6.01 -15.00 -0.41
CA TYR A 131 -6.42 -15.03 1.00
C TYR A 131 -6.93 -13.68 1.51
N SER A 132 -6.84 -12.63 0.70
CA SER A 132 -7.08 -11.23 1.10
C SER A 132 -7.88 -10.54 0.02
N LYS A 133 -9.20 -10.50 0.19
CA LYS A 133 -10.13 -9.97 -0.81
C LYS A 133 -10.31 -8.45 -0.64
N PRO A 134 -10.02 -7.64 -1.64
CA PRO A 134 -10.34 -6.22 -1.62
C PRO A 134 -11.86 -6.02 -1.74
N ILE A 135 -12.41 -5.22 -0.83
CA ILE A 135 -13.86 -4.93 -0.74
C ILE A 135 -14.17 -3.53 -1.24
N THR A 136 -13.30 -2.57 -0.93
CA THR A 136 -13.43 -1.18 -1.36
C THR A 136 -12.12 -0.66 -1.90
N GLY A 137 -12.15 0.43 -2.64
CA GLY A 137 -10.98 1.19 -3.05
C GLY A 137 -11.40 2.62 -3.32
N MET A 138 -10.73 3.59 -2.70
CA MET A 138 -11.04 5.01 -2.83
C MET A 138 -9.74 5.81 -2.92
N LEU A 139 -9.71 6.72 -3.89
CA LEU A 139 -8.65 7.70 -4.07
C LEU A 139 -9.11 9.05 -3.53
N PHE A 140 -8.22 9.70 -2.79
CA PHE A 140 -8.42 11.04 -2.25
C PHE A 140 -7.24 11.92 -2.63
N PHE A 141 -7.50 13.21 -2.82
CA PHE A 141 -6.51 14.25 -2.73
C PHE A 141 -6.50 14.79 -1.30
N ILE A 142 -5.33 14.95 -0.71
CA ILE A 142 -5.13 15.56 0.60
C ILE A 142 -4.54 16.94 0.36
N PRO A 143 -5.30 18.01 0.57
CA PRO A 143 -4.81 19.36 0.37
C PRO A 143 -3.77 19.75 1.43
N SER A 144 -2.87 20.67 1.06
CA SER A 144 -2.00 21.33 2.02
C SER A 144 -2.80 22.27 2.93
N LEU A 145 -2.18 22.76 3.99
CA LEU A 145 -2.80 23.79 4.84
C LEU A 145 -3.07 25.07 4.06
N ASP A 146 -2.12 25.49 3.22
CA ASP A 146 -2.27 26.68 2.38
C ASP A 146 -3.44 26.54 1.40
N THR A 147 -3.61 25.35 0.81
CA THR A 147 -4.78 25.05 -0.04
C THR A 147 -6.09 25.12 0.74
N LEU A 148 -6.12 24.58 1.96
CA LEU A 148 -7.32 24.65 2.82
C LEU A 148 -7.66 26.09 3.22
N ASP A 149 -6.67 26.92 3.52
CA ASP A 149 -6.85 28.31 3.84
C ASP A 149 -7.39 29.09 2.63
N ALA A 150 -6.84 28.88 1.44
CA ALA A 150 -7.33 29.47 0.19
C ALA A 150 -8.80 29.08 -0.11
N ILE A 151 -9.17 27.81 0.11
CA ILE A 151 -10.57 27.36 0.00
C ILE A 151 -11.46 28.08 1.01
N ALA A 152 -11.02 28.25 2.25
CA ALA A 152 -11.78 28.92 3.28
C ALA A 152 -11.99 30.43 3.00
N GLU A 153 -11.03 31.05 2.32
CA GLU A 153 -11.08 32.44 1.91
C GLU A 153 -11.83 32.68 0.59
N GLY A 154 -12.19 31.59 -0.11
CA GLY A 154 -12.92 31.63 -1.38
C GLY A 154 -12.05 32.02 -2.58
N GLU A 155 -10.76 31.71 -2.50
CA GLU A 155 -9.77 31.96 -3.56
C GLU A 155 -9.60 30.79 -4.54
N LEU A 156 -10.22 29.63 -4.26
CA LEU A 156 -10.24 28.40 -5.07
C LEU A 156 -11.67 27.93 -5.35
#